data_b4284be9ce2eeea2aab2131e5c314caf
#
_entry.id   b4284be9ce2eeea2aab2131e5c314caf
#
_cell.length_a   1.000
_cell.length_b   1.000
_cell.length_c   1.000
_cell.angle_alpha   90.00
_cell.angle_beta   90.00
_cell.angle_gamma   90.00
#
_symmetry.space_group_name_H-M   'P 1'
#
loop_
_entity.id
_entity.type
_entity.pdbx_description
1 polymer ?
#
loop_
_entity_poly.entity_id
_entity_poly.type
_entity_poly.pdbx_seq_one_letter_code
_entity_poly.pdbx_strand_id
1 'polypeptide(L)'
;MDQVRAKKALGQHFLTDLNIARKICASLSGGTFEAPAAVLEVGCGMGVLTQFLLQRCDVVVYGAEIDAESVEYLHGHYPDFAPRLIEGDFLKMDLRGRFGSGVRVIGNFPYNISSQIFFKIIENRDLVPECVGMVQREVAVRIAEPPGSREYGILSVLLQAWYDIEYLFTVGEKVFNPPPKVKSAVVRLRRNGVRSLDCDEQLFVKVVKASFGQRRKMLRNSLRAVFGDFGAEHRFFPMRAEQLSVADFVELTQWVADNMPDGDIPRG
;
A
#
# COMPACT_ATOMS: atom_id res chain seq x y z
N MET A 1 -14.17 31.41 -6.91
CA MET A 1 -14.17 29.95 -6.61
C MET A 1 -12.74 29.49 -6.74
N ASP A 2 -12.09 29.32 -5.61
CA ASP A 2 -10.66 28.97 -5.57
C ASP A 2 -10.55 27.46 -5.85
N GLN A 3 -10.33 27.15 -7.11
CA GLN A 3 -10.06 25.77 -7.52
C GLN A 3 -8.58 25.50 -7.34
N VAL A 4 -8.24 24.57 -6.46
CA VAL A 4 -6.87 24.04 -6.31
C VAL A 4 -6.38 23.50 -7.65
N ARG A 5 -5.19 23.91 -8.07
CA ARG A 5 -4.60 23.44 -9.33
C ARG A 5 -3.85 22.12 -9.12
N ALA A 6 -4.16 21.13 -9.96
CA ALA A 6 -3.44 19.87 -9.91
C ALA A 6 -1.95 20.05 -10.26
N LYS A 7 -1.07 19.59 -9.37
CA LYS A 7 0.39 19.66 -9.53
C LYS A 7 0.91 18.35 -10.09
N LYS A 8 1.45 18.39 -11.30
CA LYS A 8 2.01 17.21 -11.97
C LYS A 8 3.14 16.56 -11.15
N ALA A 9 3.95 17.37 -10.47
CA ALA A 9 5.03 16.88 -9.61
C ALA A 9 4.52 16.03 -8.44
N LEU A 10 3.29 16.28 -7.97
CA LEU A 10 2.64 15.51 -6.92
C LEU A 10 1.78 14.35 -7.46
N GLY A 11 1.73 14.16 -8.78
CA GLY A 11 0.94 13.10 -9.41
C GLY A 11 -0.57 13.23 -9.18
N GLN A 12 -1.07 14.46 -8.99
CA GLN A 12 -2.46 14.75 -8.62
C GLN A 12 -3.42 14.56 -9.80
N HIS A 13 -4.47 13.78 -9.57
CA HIS A 13 -5.66 13.64 -10.40
C HIS A 13 -6.86 13.69 -9.46
N PHE A 14 -7.54 14.82 -9.39
CA PHE A 14 -8.67 15.00 -8.49
C PHE A 14 -9.88 14.22 -8.98
N LEU A 15 -10.41 13.33 -8.15
CA LEU A 15 -11.67 12.64 -8.43
C LEU A 15 -12.81 13.66 -8.41
N THR A 16 -13.68 13.61 -9.43
CA THR A 16 -14.83 14.54 -9.57
C THR A 16 -16.17 13.81 -9.43
N ASP A 17 -16.21 12.50 -9.55
CA ASP A 17 -17.41 11.70 -9.43
C ASP A 17 -17.73 11.38 -7.97
N LEU A 18 -18.78 12.01 -7.44
CA LEU A 18 -19.21 11.84 -6.05
C LEU A 18 -19.78 10.45 -5.75
N ASN A 19 -20.32 9.74 -6.74
CA ASN A 19 -20.82 8.38 -6.54
C ASN A 19 -19.67 7.39 -6.36
N ILE A 20 -18.60 7.58 -7.11
CA ILE A 20 -17.37 6.81 -6.93
C ILE A 20 -16.74 7.13 -5.57
N ALA A 21 -16.64 8.41 -5.19
CA ALA A 21 -16.13 8.82 -3.89
C ALA A 21 -16.93 8.16 -2.74
N ARG A 22 -18.26 8.22 -2.79
CA ARG A 22 -19.14 7.54 -1.82
C ARG A 22 -18.90 6.05 -1.76
N LYS A 23 -18.75 5.39 -2.93
CA LYS A 23 -18.49 3.94 -3.01
C LYS A 23 -17.14 3.56 -2.39
N ILE A 24 -16.10 4.38 -2.59
CA ILE A 24 -14.78 4.20 -1.95
C ILE A 24 -14.93 4.29 -0.43
N CYS A 25 -15.56 5.34 0.08
CA CYS A 25 -15.75 5.54 1.52
C CYS A 25 -16.60 4.43 2.17
N ALA A 26 -17.61 3.92 1.46
CA ALA A 26 -18.44 2.79 1.90
C ALA A 26 -17.69 1.45 1.90
N SER A 27 -16.59 1.33 1.16
CA SER A 27 -15.78 0.12 1.12
C SER A 27 -14.87 -0.05 2.35
N LEU A 28 -14.68 1.01 3.15
CA LEU A 28 -13.89 0.98 4.37
C LEU A 28 -14.78 0.60 5.57
N SER A 29 -14.31 -0.35 6.37
CA SER A 29 -14.98 -0.72 7.62
C SER A 29 -14.89 0.43 8.65
N GLY A 30 -15.89 0.56 9.48
CA GLY A 30 -15.90 1.48 10.62
C GLY A 30 -15.69 0.79 11.96
N GLY A 31 -15.90 1.54 13.04
CA GLY A 31 -16.09 1.04 14.39
C GLY A 31 -17.57 0.92 14.71
N THR A 32 -17.91 1.26 15.95
CA THR A 32 -19.29 1.48 16.39
C THR A 32 -19.50 2.96 16.74
N PHE A 33 -20.72 3.35 17.04
CA PHE A 33 -20.99 4.73 17.50
C PHE A 33 -20.27 5.03 18.81
N GLU A 34 -20.20 4.06 19.74
CA GLU A 34 -19.54 4.19 21.04
C GLU A 34 -18.02 4.06 20.97
N ALA A 35 -17.51 3.39 19.94
CA ALA A 35 -16.07 3.17 19.69
C ALA A 35 -15.74 3.37 18.20
N PRO A 36 -15.75 4.62 17.71
CA PRO A 36 -15.49 4.92 16.31
C PRO A 36 -14.04 4.60 15.95
N ALA A 37 -13.87 4.04 14.75
CA ALA A 37 -12.53 3.72 14.26
C ALA A 37 -11.77 4.97 13.80
N ALA A 38 -10.49 5.08 14.16
CA ALA A 38 -9.62 6.09 13.57
C ALA A 38 -9.38 5.78 12.07
N VAL A 39 -9.57 6.79 11.22
CA VAL A 39 -9.37 6.72 9.77
C VAL A 39 -8.44 7.83 9.34
N LEU A 40 -7.40 7.52 8.60
CA LEU A 40 -6.47 8.48 7.99
C LEU A 40 -6.68 8.51 6.48
N GLU A 41 -7.18 9.63 5.97
CA GLU A 41 -7.24 9.90 4.53
C GLU A 41 -5.88 10.42 4.06
N VAL A 42 -5.28 9.76 3.08
CA VAL A 42 -3.98 10.13 2.50
C VAL A 42 -4.20 10.85 1.18
N GLY A 43 -3.78 12.13 1.11
CA GLY A 43 -4.00 12.98 -0.05
C GLY A 43 -5.44 13.45 -0.13
N CYS A 44 -5.88 14.27 0.82
CA CYS A 44 -7.26 14.75 0.93
C CYS A 44 -7.68 15.62 -0.26
N GLY A 45 -6.72 16.34 -0.89
CA GLY A 45 -6.97 17.25 -1.99
C GLY A 45 -8.04 18.29 -1.64
N MET A 46 -9.08 18.37 -2.44
CA MET A 46 -10.24 19.26 -2.19
C MET A 46 -11.34 18.59 -1.33
N GLY A 47 -11.04 17.52 -0.62
CA GLY A 47 -11.98 16.90 0.32
C GLY A 47 -13.07 16.03 -0.32
N VAL A 48 -12.83 15.49 -1.52
CA VAL A 48 -13.84 14.69 -2.24
C VAL A 48 -14.20 13.41 -1.51
N LEU A 49 -13.26 12.72 -0.85
CA LEU A 49 -13.56 11.61 0.04
C LEU A 49 -13.91 12.12 1.44
N THR A 50 -13.19 13.12 1.95
CA THR A 50 -13.35 13.73 3.25
C THR A 50 -14.81 14.05 3.57
N GLN A 51 -15.55 14.67 2.63
CA GLN A 51 -16.96 15.03 2.81
C GLN A 51 -17.87 13.84 3.14
N PHE A 52 -17.59 12.64 2.61
CA PHE A 52 -18.37 11.45 2.90
C PHE A 52 -17.90 10.75 4.17
N LEU A 53 -16.60 10.79 4.44
CA LEU A 53 -16.04 10.24 5.68
C LEU A 53 -16.54 11.02 6.91
N LEU A 54 -16.62 12.35 6.83
CA LEU A 54 -17.11 13.20 7.91
C LEU A 54 -18.62 13.02 8.23
N GLN A 55 -19.39 12.45 7.30
CA GLN A 55 -20.81 12.12 7.52
C GLN A 55 -21.00 10.81 8.30
N ARG A 56 -19.94 10.03 8.50
CA ARG A 56 -19.99 8.75 9.18
C ARG A 56 -19.83 8.95 10.69
N CYS A 57 -20.74 8.37 11.49
CA CYS A 57 -20.69 8.39 12.95
C CYS A 57 -19.82 7.28 13.56
N ASP A 58 -19.40 6.29 12.75
CA ASP A 58 -18.62 5.13 13.15
C ASP A 58 -17.11 5.29 12.91
N VAL A 59 -16.67 6.49 12.53
CA VAL A 59 -15.25 6.82 12.30
C VAL A 59 -14.86 8.20 12.86
N VAL A 60 -13.60 8.32 13.27
CA VAL A 60 -12.93 9.61 13.53
C VAL A 60 -11.94 9.84 12.41
N VAL A 61 -12.16 10.88 11.62
CA VAL A 61 -11.40 11.15 10.40
C VAL A 61 -10.21 12.07 10.69
N TYR A 62 -9.04 11.66 10.26
CA TYR A 62 -7.81 12.44 10.16
C TYR A 62 -7.43 12.55 8.69
N GLY A 63 -6.73 13.63 8.31
CA GLY A 63 -6.21 13.81 6.96
C GLY A 63 -4.71 14.00 6.95
N ALA A 64 -4.04 13.53 5.91
CA ALA A 64 -2.65 13.84 5.60
C ALA A 64 -2.58 14.48 4.21
N GLU A 65 -2.13 15.75 4.14
CA GLU A 65 -2.03 16.49 2.89
C GLU A 65 -0.69 17.24 2.84
N ILE A 66 0.00 17.14 1.71
CA ILE A 66 1.30 17.79 1.49
C ILE A 66 1.18 19.09 0.68
N ASP A 67 0.10 19.23 -0.09
CA ASP A 67 -0.10 20.37 -0.95
C ASP A 67 -0.71 21.56 -0.19
N ALA A 68 0.06 22.62 -0.02
CA ALA A 68 -0.37 23.82 0.73
C ALA A 68 -1.66 24.46 0.20
N GLU A 69 -1.91 24.46 -1.13
CA GLU A 69 -3.17 24.98 -1.68
C GLU A 69 -4.36 24.08 -1.30
N SER A 70 -4.16 22.77 -1.27
CA SER A 70 -5.19 21.82 -0.80
C SER A 70 -5.44 21.98 0.71
N VAL A 71 -4.40 22.18 1.50
CA VAL A 71 -4.50 22.45 2.94
C VAL A 71 -5.30 23.72 3.21
N GLU A 72 -4.98 24.82 2.53
CA GLU A 72 -5.72 26.09 2.68
C GLU A 72 -7.19 25.93 2.27
N TYR A 73 -7.46 25.21 1.17
CA TYR A 73 -8.82 24.89 0.74
C TYR A 73 -9.58 24.12 1.81
N LEU A 74 -8.96 23.08 2.40
CA LEU A 74 -9.58 22.25 3.44
C LEU A 74 -9.87 23.04 4.72
N HIS A 75 -8.97 23.92 5.15
CA HIS A 75 -9.19 24.81 6.30
C HIS A 75 -10.41 25.72 6.08
N GLY A 76 -10.56 26.27 4.87
CA GLY A 76 -11.67 27.17 4.55
C GLY A 76 -13.03 26.46 4.41
N HIS A 77 -13.04 25.25 3.86
CA HIS A 77 -14.29 24.52 3.54
C HIS A 77 -14.71 23.48 4.60
N TYR A 78 -13.78 23.02 5.42
CA TYR A 78 -14.01 22.01 6.48
C TYR A 78 -13.40 22.45 7.82
N PRO A 79 -13.83 23.59 8.42
CA PRO A 79 -13.22 24.12 9.64
C PRO A 79 -13.24 23.16 10.82
N ASP A 80 -14.28 22.33 10.96
CA ASP A 80 -14.37 21.30 12.02
C ASP A 80 -13.41 20.12 11.81
N PHE A 81 -12.91 19.93 10.59
CA PHE A 81 -11.92 18.93 10.25
C PHE A 81 -10.48 19.46 10.39
N ALA A 82 -10.27 20.76 10.25
CA ALA A 82 -8.97 21.42 10.28
C ALA A 82 -8.05 20.98 11.46
N PRO A 83 -8.54 20.78 12.71
CA PRO A 83 -7.69 20.32 13.82
C PRO A 83 -7.16 18.89 13.65
N ARG A 84 -7.76 18.09 12.75
CA ARG A 84 -7.36 16.71 12.43
C ARG A 84 -6.66 16.58 11.08
N LEU A 85 -6.44 17.69 10.39
CA LEU A 85 -5.64 17.73 9.17
C LEU A 85 -4.15 17.83 9.55
N ILE A 86 -3.36 16.90 9.06
CA ILE A 86 -1.92 16.82 9.27
C ILE A 86 -1.25 17.28 7.99
N GLU A 87 -0.65 18.46 8.06
CA GLU A 87 0.07 19.05 6.95
C GLU A 87 1.43 18.39 6.81
N GLY A 88 1.70 17.75 5.66
CA GLY A 88 2.98 17.14 5.38
C GLY A 88 2.94 15.84 4.60
N ASP A 89 4.11 15.26 4.47
CA ASP A 89 4.35 14.03 3.71
C ASP A 89 3.97 12.78 4.53
N PHE A 90 2.93 12.09 4.08
CA PHE A 90 2.51 10.82 4.68
C PHE A 90 3.66 9.81 4.79
N LEU A 91 4.55 9.76 3.81
CA LEU A 91 5.66 8.81 3.81
C LEU A 91 6.65 9.05 4.97
N LYS A 92 6.73 10.29 5.47
CA LYS A 92 7.60 10.68 6.61
C LYS A 92 6.86 10.69 7.95
N MET A 93 5.54 10.49 7.95
CA MET A 93 4.72 10.59 9.17
C MET A 93 5.04 9.42 10.13
N ASP A 94 5.20 9.73 11.41
CA ASP A 94 5.22 8.72 12.49
C ASP A 94 3.79 8.28 12.81
N LEU A 95 3.38 7.15 12.22
CA LEU A 95 2.05 6.58 12.45
C LEU A 95 1.93 6.02 13.88
N ARG A 96 3.00 5.46 14.43
CA ARG A 96 3.00 4.84 15.77
C ARG A 96 2.81 5.91 16.86
N GLY A 97 3.54 7.00 16.78
CA GLY A 97 3.41 8.10 17.74
C GLY A 97 2.05 8.80 17.71
N ARG A 98 1.36 8.77 16.54
CA ARG A 98 0.05 9.43 16.39
C ARG A 98 -1.15 8.50 16.61
N PHE A 99 -1.05 7.23 16.21
CA PHE A 99 -2.16 6.28 16.15
C PHE A 99 -1.81 4.96 16.84
N GLY A 100 -1.26 5.05 18.05
CA GLY A 100 -0.79 3.87 18.80
C GLY A 100 -1.84 2.76 19.02
N SER A 101 -3.13 3.09 18.96
CA SER A 101 -4.26 2.14 19.04
C SER A 101 -4.72 1.59 17.69
N GLY A 102 -4.07 2.01 16.59
CA GLY A 102 -4.39 1.61 15.23
C GLY A 102 -5.18 2.65 14.43
N VAL A 103 -5.02 2.62 13.11
CA VAL A 103 -5.69 3.52 12.17
C VAL A 103 -5.96 2.80 10.84
N ARG A 104 -7.16 2.96 10.30
CA ARG A 104 -7.47 2.53 8.94
C ARG A 104 -7.02 3.60 7.96
N VAL A 105 -6.52 3.18 6.81
CA VAL A 105 -6.01 4.09 5.78
C VAL A 105 -6.95 4.10 4.58
N ILE A 106 -7.23 5.29 4.06
CA ILE A 106 -8.03 5.45 2.84
C ILE A 106 -7.45 6.56 1.97
N GLY A 107 -7.65 6.50 0.65
CA GLY A 107 -7.27 7.61 -0.20
C GLY A 107 -7.39 7.36 -1.70
N ASN A 108 -7.41 8.46 -2.45
CA ASN A 108 -7.08 8.49 -3.87
C ASN A 108 -5.56 8.67 -3.98
N PHE A 109 -4.81 7.57 -3.94
CA PHE A 109 -3.35 7.65 -3.81
C PHE A 109 -2.67 8.24 -5.05
N PRO A 110 -1.76 9.22 -4.88
CA PRO A 110 -0.97 9.72 -6.00
C PRO A 110 -0.22 8.57 -6.70
N TYR A 111 -0.32 8.50 -8.03
CA TYR A 111 0.20 7.35 -8.78
C TYR A 111 1.71 7.16 -8.66
N ASN A 112 2.46 8.24 -8.56
CA ASN A 112 3.92 8.24 -8.46
C ASN A 112 4.45 7.69 -7.14
N ILE A 113 3.64 7.65 -6.07
CA ILE A 113 4.04 7.19 -4.73
C ILE A 113 3.16 6.03 -4.21
N SER A 114 2.23 5.51 -4.99
CA SER A 114 1.29 4.48 -4.52
C SER A 114 1.99 3.23 -3.97
N SER A 115 3.07 2.78 -4.62
CA SER A 115 3.88 1.66 -4.12
C SER A 115 4.57 1.98 -2.78
N GLN A 116 5.06 3.21 -2.60
CA GLN A 116 5.69 3.65 -1.36
C GLN A 116 4.67 3.73 -0.21
N ILE A 117 3.42 4.15 -0.51
CA ILE A 117 2.32 4.12 0.46
C ILE A 117 2.08 2.68 0.93
N PHE A 118 2.03 1.70 0.01
CA PHE A 118 1.86 0.30 0.39
C PHE A 118 3.05 -0.25 1.19
N PHE A 119 4.28 0.13 0.88
CA PHE A 119 5.43 -0.23 1.71
C PHE A 119 5.32 0.33 3.12
N LYS A 120 4.92 1.60 3.26
CA LYS A 120 4.69 2.20 4.58
C LYS A 120 3.57 1.50 5.36
N ILE A 121 2.52 1.03 4.69
CA ILE A 121 1.47 0.22 5.29
C ILE A 121 2.03 -1.12 5.81
N ILE A 122 2.87 -1.81 5.03
CA ILE A 122 3.55 -3.05 5.45
C ILE A 122 4.42 -2.82 6.69
N GLU A 123 5.21 -1.74 6.69
CA GLU A 123 6.09 -1.36 7.81
C GLU A 123 5.30 -1.07 9.10
N ASN A 124 4.05 -0.61 8.96
CA ASN A 124 3.16 -0.27 10.07
C ASN A 124 1.95 -1.22 10.16
N ARG A 125 2.09 -2.46 9.69
CA ARG A 125 1.00 -3.44 9.60
C ARG A 125 0.30 -3.73 10.93
N ASP A 126 1.02 -3.59 12.04
CA ASP A 126 0.45 -3.78 13.38
C ASP A 126 -0.55 -2.67 13.76
N LEU A 127 -0.44 -1.50 13.13
CA LEU A 127 -1.27 -0.33 13.34
C LEU A 127 -2.36 -0.18 12.28
N VAL A 128 -2.15 -0.75 11.08
CA VAL A 128 -3.05 -0.57 9.94
C VAL A 128 -3.85 -1.86 9.68
N PRO A 129 -5.01 -2.03 10.32
CA PRO A 129 -5.83 -3.23 10.15
C PRO A 129 -6.51 -3.29 8.77
N GLU A 130 -6.74 -2.14 8.12
CA GLU A 130 -7.41 -2.06 6.83
C GLU A 130 -6.91 -0.84 6.03
N CYS A 131 -6.80 -1.03 4.71
CA CYS A 131 -6.54 0.05 3.77
C CYS A 131 -7.48 -0.06 2.57
N VAL A 132 -8.11 1.06 2.19
CA VAL A 132 -8.87 1.18 0.93
C VAL A 132 -8.21 2.25 0.07
N GLY A 133 -7.59 1.83 -1.03
CA GLY A 133 -6.82 2.73 -1.90
C GLY A 133 -7.31 2.70 -3.34
N MET A 134 -7.43 3.88 -3.96
CA MET A 134 -7.54 3.98 -5.40
C MET A 134 -6.16 4.23 -5.98
N VAL A 135 -5.75 3.38 -6.92
CA VAL A 135 -4.43 3.38 -7.57
C VAL A 135 -4.56 3.17 -9.07
N GLN A 136 -3.47 3.23 -9.82
CA GLN A 136 -3.48 2.79 -11.21
C GLN A 136 -3.93 1.33 -11.31
N ARG A 137 -4.77 1.01 -12.31
CA ARG A 137 -5.33 -0.34 -12.50
C ARG A 137 -4.23 -1.41 -12.55
N GLU A 138 -3.11 -1.12 -13.20
CA GLU A 138 -1.98 -2.04 -13.27
C GLU A 138 -1.41 -2.38 -11.88
N VAL A 139 -1.29 -1.39 -10.99
CA VAL A 139 -0.83 -1.60 -9.62
C VAL A 139 -1.84 -2.44 -8.84
N ALA A 140 -3.14 -2.12 -8.97
CA ALA A 140 -4.21 -2.86 -8.30
C ALA A 140 -4.25 -4.34 -8.73
N VAL A 141 -4.14 -4.60 -10.03
CA VAL A 141 -4.05 -5.97 -10.58
C VAL A 141 -2.81 -6.67 -10.02
N ARG A 142 -1.64 -6.03 -10.10
CA ARG A 142 -0.38 -6.61 -9.63
C ARG A 142 -0.45 -7.08 -8.19
N ILE A 143 -0.97 -6.26 -7.27
CA ILE A 143 -0.99 -6.63 -5.85
C ILE A 143 -2.05 -7.69 -5.51
N ALA A 144 -3.12 -7.81 -6.31
CA ALA A 144 -4.21 -8.76 -6.09
C ALA A 144 -3.99 -10.12 -6.80
N GLU A 145 -3.10 -10.18 -7.79
CA GLU A 145 -2.84 -11.40 -8.55
C GLU A 145 -2.19 -12.50 -7.72
N PRO A 146 -2.60 -13.77 -7.94
CA PRO A 146 -1.98 -14.92 -7.30
C PRO A 146 -0.61 -15.25 -7.91
N PRO A 147 0.18 -16.12 -7.26
CA PRO A 147 1.39 -16.70 -7.84
C PRO A 147 1.14 -17.34 -9.20
N GLY A 148 2.12 -17.28 -10.09
CA GLY A 148 2.06 -17.81 -11.45
C GLY A 148 1.59 -16.81 -12.50
N SER A 149 1.04 -15.67 -12.11
CA SER A 149 0.66 -14.63 -13.05
C SER A 149 1.84 -13.76 -13.49
N ARG A 150 1.72 -13.17 -14.69
CA ARG A 150 2.72 -12.25 -15.22
C ARG A 150 2.83 -10.96 -14.39
N GLU A 151 1.77 -10.54 -13.77
CA GLU A 151 1.65 -9.30 -13.00
C GLU A 151 2.17 -9.46 -11.57
N TYR A 152 2.18 -10.70 -11.03
CA TYR A 152 2.69 -11.01 -9.69
C TYR A 152 4.15 -10.56 -9.50
N GLY A 153 4.45 -9.90 -8.40
CA GLY A 153 5.76 -9.29 -8.18
C GLY A 153 6.08 -9.03 -6.71
N ILE A 154 7.15 -8.30 -6.45
CA ILE A 154 7.63 -7.99 -5.08
C ILE A 154 6.50 -7.50 -4.17
N LEU A 155 5.75 -6.50 -4.64
CA LEU A 155 4.70 -5.88 -3.83
C LEU A 155 3.52 -6.84 -3.59
N SER A 156 3.24 -7.76 -4.54
CA SER A 156 2.25 -8.81 -4.37
C SER A 156 2.63 -9.73 -3.22
N VAL A 157 3.86 -10.28 -3.23
CA VAL A 157 4.35 -11.18 -2.18
C VAL A 157 4.34 -10.47 -0.83
N LEU A 158 4.91 -9.26 -0.74
CA LEU A 158 5.06 -8.55 0.53
C LEU A 158 3.72 -8.12 1.13
N LEU A 159 2.73 -7.72 0.31
CA LEU A 159 1.41 -7.39 0.82
C LEU A 159 0.64 -8.65 1.21
N GLN A 160 0.62 -9.68 0.36
CA GLN A 160 -0.11 -10.92 0.61
C GLN A 160 0.44 -11.72 1.80
N ALA A 161 1.67 -11.46 2.22
CA ALA A 161 2.22 -12.05 3.44
C ALA A 161 1.41 -11.66 4.70
N TRP A 162 0.81 -10.46 4.73
CA TRP A 162 0.13 -9.94 5.91
C TRP A 162 -1.28 -9.38 5.65
N TYR A 163 -1.73 -9.31 4.39
CA TYR A 163 -3.04 -8.78 4.02
C TYR A 163 -3.75 -9.69 3.03
N ASP A 164 -5.05 -9.85 3.23
CA ASP A 164 -5.97 -10.31 2.19
C ASP A 164 -6.30 -9.12 1.30
N ILE A 165 -6.17 -9.29 -0.03
CA ILE A 165 -6.31 -8.21 -1.00
C ILE A 165 -7.52 -8.46 -1.88
N GLU A 166 -8.42 -7.49 -1.93
CA GLU A 166 -9.60 -7.52 -2.79
C GLU A 166 -9.51 -6.42 -3.86
N TYR A 167 -9.64 -6.81 -5.12
CA TYR A 167 -9.88 -5.88 -6.21
C TYR A 167 -11.36 -5.53 -6.24
N LEU A 168 -11.75 -4.32 -5.83
CA LEU A 168 -13.15 -3.97 -5.64
C LEU A 168 -13.84 -3.57 -6.96
N PHE A 169 -13.28 -2.59 -7.67
CA PHE A 169 -13.83 -2.11 -8.96
C PHE A 169 -12.85 -1.23 -9.72
N THR A 170 -13.06 -1.18 -11.04
CA THR A 170 -12.32 -0.29 -11.95
C THR A 170 -12.97 1.09 -12.01
N VAL A 171 -12.13 2.12 -12.18
CA VAL A 171 -12.55 3.53 -12.33
C VAL A 171 -11.97 4.08 -13.64
N GLY A 172 -12.85 4.66 -14.47
CA GLY A 172 -12.46 5.24 -15.74
C GLY A 172 -11.76 6.58 -15.61
N GLU A 173 -11.03 6.99 -16.65
CA GLU A 173 -10.18 8.18 -16.65
C GLU A 173 -10.99 9.50 -16.62
N LYS A 174 -12.21 9.48 -17.17
CA LYS A 174 -13.06 10.69 -17.38
C LYS A 174 -13.62 11.29 -16.10
N VAL A 175 -13.51 10.58 -14.98
CA VAL A 175 -14.00 11.03 -13.67
C VAL A 175 -12.94 11.77 -12.85
N PHE A 176 -11.85 12.15 -13.48
CA PHE A 176 -10.75 12.90 -12.86
C PHE A 176 -10.48 14.23 -13.57
N ASN A 177 -9.99 15.18 -12.83
CA ASN A 177 -9.48 16.46 -13.34
C ASN A 177 -8.08 16.75 -12.79
N PRO A 178 -7.03 16.82 -13.64
CA PRO A 178 -6.99 16.39 -15.04
C PRO A 178 -7.18 14.87 -15.19
N PRO A 179 -7.71 14.37 -16.32
CA PRO A 179 -7.84 12.94 -16.54
C PRO A 179 -6.46 12.28 -16.66
N PRO A 180 -6.23 11.13 -16.01
CA PRO A 180 -5.03 10.32 -16.19
C PRO A 180 -5.03 9.63 -17.57
N LYS A 181 -3.86 9.14 -17.99
CA LYS A 181 -3.72 8.38 -19.24
C LYS A 181 -4.15 6.91 -19.12
N VAL A 182 -4.38 6.42 -17.91
CA VAL A 182 -4.67 5.03 -17.58
C VAL A 182 -5.87 4.94 -16.64
N LYS A 183 -6.57 3.81 -16.68
CA LYS A 183 -7.64 3.52 -15.72
C LYS A 183 -7.09 3.37 -14.31
N SER A 184 -7.93 3.69 -13.35
CA SER A 184 -7.70 3.42 -11.93
C SER A 184 -8.46 2.18 -11.49
N ALA A 185 -8.14 1.69 -10.31
CA ALA A 185 -8.95 0.71 -9.62
C ALA A 185 -8.87 0.93 -8.11
N VAL A 186 -9.91 0.51 -7.42
CA VAL A 186 -9.99 0.53 -5.96
C VAL A 186 -9.70 -0.87 -5.45
N VAL A 187 -8.80 -0.93 -4.48
CA VAL A 187 -8.42 -2.16 -3.77
C VAL A 187 -8.68 -2.00 -2.29
N ARG A 188 -8.99 -3.11 -1.64
CA ARG A 188 -9.07 -3.21 -0.19
C ARG A 188 -8.07 -4.23 0.32
N LEU A 189 -7.30 -3.83 1.29
CA LEU A 189 -6.36 -4.65 2.05
C LEU A 189 -6.92 -4.81 3.45
N ARG A 190 -7.05 -6.04 3.93
CA ARG A 190 -7.40 -6.36 5.32
C ARG A 190 -6.32 -7.21 5.94
N ARG A 191 -5.93 -6.88 7.18
CA ARG A 191 -4.98 -7.74 7.90
C ARG A 191 -5.51 -9.17 7.95
N ASN A 192 -4.69 -10.11 7.51
CA ASN A 192 -4.93 -11.54 7.71
C ASN A 192 -4.50 -11.95 9.15
N GLY A 193 -4.66 -13.20 9.51
CA GLY A 193 -4.31 -13.70 10.85
C GLY A 193 -2.81 -13.82 11.14
N VAL A 194 -1.94 -13.56 10.16
CA VAL A 194 -0.48 -13.73 10.29
C VAL A 194 0.11 -12.60 11.13
N ARG A 195 0.59 -12.90 12.34
CA ARG A 195 1.27 -11.94 13.21
C ARG A 195 2.74 -11.79 12.85
N SER A 196 3.42 -12.90 12.64
CA SER A 196 4.82 -12.98 12.19
C SER A 196 4.96 -14.13 11.19
N LEU A 197 5.92 -14.01 10.29
CA LEU A 197 6.29 -15.11 9.41
C LEU A 197 7.17 -16.10 10.16
N ASP A 198 7.14 -17.36 9.74
CA ASP A 198 7.99 -18.42 10.30
C ASP A 198 9.41 -18.37 9.70
N CYS A 199 9.99 -17.16 9.64
CA CYS A 199 11.36 -16.88 9.19
C CYS A 199 11.78 -15.47 9.63
N ASP A 200 13.04 -15.12 9.45
CA ASP A 200 13.50 -13.73 9.61
C ASP A 200 12.84 -12.83 8.55
N GLU A 201 12.02 -11.89 8.99
CA GLU A 201 11.23 -11.02 8.10
C GLU A 201 12.09 -10.01 7.33
N GLN A 202 13.24 -9.60 7.87
CA GLN A 202 14.17 -8.72 7.16
C GLN A 202 14.85 -9.49 6.03
N LEU A 203 15.25 -10.73 6.30
CA LEU A 203 15.80 -11.62 5.28
C LEU A 203 14.75 -11.98 4.25
N PHE A 204 13.49 -12.24 4.65
CA PHE A 204 12.36 -12.49 3.74
C PHE A 204 12.22 -11.36 2.71
N VAL A 205 12.21 -10.11 3.15
CA VAL A 205 12.13 -8.95 2.23
C VAL A 205 13.33 -8.93 1.26
N LYS A 206 14.54 -9.25 1.74
CA LYS A 206 15.75 -9.32 0.89
C LYS A 206 15.67 -10.47 -0.12
N VAL A 207 15.25 -11.66 0.31
CA VAL A 207 15.08 -12.84 -0.56
C VAL A 207 14.05 -12.56 -1.64
N VAL A 208 12.89 -11.97 -1.28
CA VAL A 208 11.87 -11.58 -2.26
C VAL A 208 12.42 -10.55 -3.26
N LYS A 209 13.06 -9.48 -2.80
CA LYS A 209 13.65 -8.46 -3.69
C LYS A 209 14.74 -9.05 -4.59
N ALA A 210 15.64 -9.87 -4.06
CA ALA A 210 16.69 -10.55 -4.82
C ALA A 210 16.10 -11.45 -5.91
N SER A 211 15.09 -12.25 -5.57
CA SER A 211 14.41 -13.18 -6.48
C SER A 211 13.79 -12.45 -7.70
N PHE A 212 13.16 -11.32 -7.50
CA PHE A 212 12.55 -10.52 -8.56
C PHE A 212 13.54 -9.56 -9.24
N GLY A 213 14.73 -9.34 -8.71
CA GLY A 213 15.74 -8.44 -9.28
C GLY A 213 16.18 -8.85 -10.69
N GLN A 214 16.11 -10.14 -11.00
CA GLN A 214 16.38 -10.69 -12.35
C GLN A 214 15.21 -11.56 -12.82
N ARG A 215 14.02 -11.00 -12.93
CA ARG A 215 12.74 -11.69 -13.15
C ARG A 215 12.75 -12.79 -14.22
N ARG A 216 13.53 -12.62 -15.32
CA ARG A 216 13.62 -13.62 -16.41
C ARG A 216 14.55 -14.78 -16.11
N LYS A 217 15.32 -14.72 -15.02
CA LYS A 217 16.26 -15.76 -14.60
C LYS A 217 15.61 -16.73 -13.62
N MET A 218 16.19 -17.92 -13.53
CA MET A 218 15.87 -18.88 -12.47
C MET A 218 16.32 -18.32 -11.09
N LEU A 219 15.65 -18.72 -10.04
CA LEU A 219 15.92 -18.26 -8.66
C LEU A 219 17.37 -18.48 -8.26
N ARG A 220 17.98 -19.63 -8.63
CA ARG A 220 19.41 -19.86 -8.39
C ARG A 220 20.28 -18.68 -8.78
N ASN A 221 20.09 -18.16 -10.01
CA ASN A 221 20.93 -17.07 -10.52
C ASN A 221 20.65 -15.74 -9.85
N SER A 222 19.37 -15.46 -9.55
CA SER A 222 18.95 -14.22 -8.89
C SER A 222 19.45 -14.16 -7.45
N LEU A 223 19.34 -15.25 -6.70
CA LEU A 223 19.79 -15.33 -5.30
C LEU A 223 21.31 -15.34 -5.20
N ARG A 224 22.00 -16.12 -6.05
CA ARG A 224 23.47 -16.15 -6.10
C ARG A 224 24.08 -14.77 -6.35
N ALA A 225 23.44 -13.93 -7.14
CA ALA A 225 23.90 -12.57 -7.41
C ALA A 225 23.90 -11.66 -6.16
N VAL A 226 23.09 -11.98 -5.14
CA VAL A 226 22.94 -11.17 -3.92
C VAL A 226 23.56 -11.83 -2.71
N PHE A 227 23.42 -13.15 -2.58
CA PHE A 227 23.85 -13.91 -1.39
C PHE A 227 25.12 -14.76 -1.61
N GLY A 228 25.68 -14.77 -2.82
CA GLY A 228 26.82 -15.63 -3.15
C GLY A 228 26.42 -17.06 -3.54
N ASP A 229 27.42 -17.93 -3.66
CA ASP A 229 27.19 -19.35 -3.96
C ASP A 229 26.91 -20.14 -2.68
N PHE A 230 25.76 -20.74 -2.60
CA PHE A 230 25.35 -21.53 -1.43
C PHE A 230 26.06 -22.89 -1.33
N GLY A 231 26.69 -23.38 -2.40
CA GLY A 231 27.29 -24.72 -2.44
C GLY A 231 26.31 -25.88 -2.34
N ALA A 232 25.00 -25.60 -2.28
CA ALA A 232 23.91 -26.57 -2.11
C ALA A 232 22.73 -26.26 -3.05
N GLU A 233 21.87 -27.25 -3.25
CA GLU A 233 20.71 -27.16 -4.14
C GLU A 233 19.42 -27.01 -3.34
N HIS A 234 18.45 -26.26 -3.92
CA HIS A 234 17.10 -26.14 -3.38
C HIS A 234 16.06 -26.44 -4.45
N ARG A 235 14.92 -27.01 -4.06
CA ARG A 235 13.84 -27.42 -4.99
C ARG A 235 13.28 -26.28 -5.83
N PHE A 236 13.34 -25.03 -5.33
CA PHE A 236 12.87 -23.84 -6.05
C PHE A 236 13.89 -23.24 -7.00
N PHE A 237 15.15 -23.65 -6.97
CA PHE A 237 16.21 -23.06 -7.79
C PHE A 237 15.95 -23.11 -9.31
N PRO A 238 15.31 -24.15 -9.88
CA PRO A 238 14.92 -24.16 -11.29
C PRO A 238 13.73 -23.27 -11.63
N MET A 239 12.99 -22.79 -10.62
CA MET A 239 11.81 -21.98 -10.81
C MET A 239 12.13 -20.51 -11.01
N ARG A 240 11.13 -19.72 -11.41
CA ARG A 240 11.18 -18.25 -11.44
C ARG A 240 10.42 -17.67 -10.24
N ALA A 241 10.78 -16.44 -9.85
CA ALA A 241 10.20 -15.78 -8.68
C ALA A 241 8.67 -15.68 -8.71
N GLU A 242 8.08 -15.41 -9.88
CA GLU A 242 6.62 -15.29 -10.02
C GLU A 242 5.84 -16.60 -9.78
N GLN A 243 6.51 -17.73 -9.76
CA GLN A 243 5.88 -19.04 -9.54
C GLN A 243 5.72 -19.37 -8.04
N LEU A 244 6.42 -18.66 -7.15
CA LEU A 244 6.43 -18.94 -5.73
C LEU A 244 5.30 -18.21 -5.00
N SER A 245 4.60 -18.95 -4.13
CA SER A 245 3.68 -18.39 -3.16
C SER A 245 4.41 -17.72 -2.00
N VAL A 246 3.68 -17.01 -1.13
CA VAL A 246 4.24 -16.46 0.12
C VAL A 246 4.84 -17.57 0.98
N ALA A 247 4.17 -18.70 1.11
CA ALA A 247 4.66 -19.85 1.89
C ALA A 247 5.96 -20.42 1.31
N ASP A 248 6.07 -20.51 -0.02
CA ASP A 248 7.30 -20.95 -0.68
C ASP A 248 8.45 -19.95 -0.44
N PHE A 249 8.16 -18.64 -0.41
CA PHE A 249 9.17 -17.63 -0.07
C PHE A 249 9.60 -17.70 1.40
N VAL A 250 8.70 -18.05 2.32
CA VAL A 250 9.06 -18.29 3.73
C VAL A 250 10.01 -19.47 3.84
N GLU A 251 9.67 -20.62 3.23
CA GLU A 251 10.54 -21.79 3.17
C GLU A 251 11.91 -21.48 2.54
N LEU A 252 11.90 -20.78 1.41
CA LEU A 252 13.13 -20.36 0.73
C LEU A 252 14.00 -19.45 1.62
N THR A 253 13.36 -18.58 2.42
CA THR A 253 14.07 -17.68 3.34
C THR A 253 14.73 -18.46 4.48
N GLN A 254 14.04 -19.44 5.07
CA GLN A 254 14.61 -20.32 6.08
C GLN A 254 15.84 -21.06 5.51
N TRP A 255 15.67 -21.64 4.32
CA TRP A 255 16.77 -22.34 3.66
C TRP A 255 17.96 -21.41 3.37
N VAL A 256 17.72 -20.18 2.90
CA VAL A 256 18.79 -19.18 2.68
C VAL A 256 19.49 -18.86 3.99
N ALA A 257 18.77 -18.70 5.10
CA ALA A 257 19.37 -18.44 6.41
C ALA A 257 20.34 -19.54 6.85
N ASP A 258 19.98 -20.81 6.59
CA ASP A 258 20.77 -21.99 6.98
C ASP A 258 21.98 -22.25 6.07
N ASN A 259 21.98 -21.73 4.84
CA ASN A 259 22.97 -22.06 3.81
C ASN A 259 23.77 -20.84 3.29
N MET A 260 23.55 -19.64 3.87
CA MET A 260 24.38 -18.49 3.49
C MET A 260 25.84 -18.74 3.87
N PRO A 261 26.80 -18.38 2.99
CA PRO A 261 28.22 -18.39 3.34
C PRO A 261 28.45 -17.53 4.60
N ASP A 262 29.23 -18.05 5.55
CA ASP A 262 29.61 -17.33 6.77
C ASP A 262 30.18 -15.95 6.42
N GLY A 263 29.53 -14.88 6.87
CA GLY A 263 30.15 -13.58 6.89
C GLY A 263 29.32 -12.35 6.53
N ASP A 264 28.18 -12.41 5.84
CA ASP A 264 27.47 -11.16 5.55
C ASP A 264 25.96 -11.35 5.37
N ILE A 265 25.21 -10.96 6.42
CA ILE A 265 23.89 -10.38 6.15
C ILE A 265 24.17 -9.01 5.54
N PRO A 266 23.96 -8.78 4.23
CA PRO A 266 24.21 -7.46 3.66
C PRO A 266 23.35 -6.42 4.39
N ARG A 267 24.01 -5.55 5.15
CA ARG A 267 23.36 -4.39 5.78
C ARG A 267 23.05 -3.40 4.66
N GLY A 268 21.77 -3.33 4.26
CA GLY A 268 21.29 -2.40 3.24
C GLY A 268 19.93 -1.85 3.61
#